data_0ad4f39648a1f87b57f716f3ce2eda0c
#
_entry.id   0ad4f39648a1f87b57f716f3ce2eda0c
#
_cell.length_a   1.000
_cell.length_b   1.000
_cell.length_c   1.000
_cell.angle_alpha   90.00
_cell.angle_beta   90.00
_cell.angle_gamma   90.00
#
_symmetry.space_group_name_H-M   'P 1'
#
loop_
_entity.id
_entity.type
_entity.pdbx_description
1 polymer ?
#
loop_
_entity_poly.entity_id
_entity_poly.type
_entity_poly.pdbx_seq_one_letter_code
_entity_poly.pdbx_strand_id
1 'polypeptide(L)'
;MLKAAIAVGGYARSNARAIVDLVKEAEQLGVDSVWSAEAWGSDAVTSLAFLAGQTTKIKLGTGIMQISARTPSMTAMTALSLNDLSEGRFLLGLGASGPQVVEGLHGVAYAEPLARLRETVEILRLAFAGKKLEYAGRHYVLPRLEIGRAHV
;
A
#
# COMPACT_ATOMS: atom_id res chain seq x y z
N MET A 1 -20.45 -17.10 2.08
CA MET A 1 -19.23 -17.88 2.32
C MET A 1 -18.24 -17.01 3.09
N LEU A 2 -17.68 -17.47 4.19
CA LEU A 2 -16.70 -16.71 4.98
C LEU A 2 -15.41 -16.60 4.17
N LYS A 3 -14.83 -15.38 4.07
CA LYS A 3 -13.54 -15.18 3.42
C LYS A 3 -12.45 -15.21 4.48
N ALA A 4 -11.44 -16.06 4.28
CA ALA A 4 -10.28 -16.11 5.14
C ALA A 4 -9.17 -15.18 4.62
N ALA A 5 -8.40 -14.59 5.52
CA ALA A 5 -7.23 -13.78 5.21
C ALA A 5 -6.08 -14.16 6.13
N ILE A 6 -4.85 -14.02 5.65
CA ILE A 6 -3.64 -14.17 6.47
C ILE A 6 -2.87 -12.85 6.50
N ALA A 7 -2.17 -12.60 7.60
CA ALA A 7 -1.26 -11.48 7.72
C ALA A 7 0.18 -11.99 7.72
N VAL A 8 1.01 -11.38 6.91
CA VAL A 8 2.45 -11.63 6.86
C VAL A 8 3.16 -10.35 7.29
N GLY A 9 3.85 -10.40 8.41
CA GLY A 9 4.53 -9.23 8.97
C GLY A 9 5.92 -9.58 9.45
N GLY A 10 6.82 -8.59 9.48
CA GLY A 10 8.11 -8.74 10.12
C GLY A 10 9.14 -9.57 9.35
N TYR A 11 9.24 -9.37 8.05
CA TYR A 11 10.24 -10.04 7.20
C TYR A 11 11.70 -9.90 7.68
N ALA A 12 11.99 -8.92 8.52
CA ALA A 12 13.36 -8.63 8.97
C ALA A 12 14.06 -9.80 9.70
N ARG A 13 13.31 -10.83 10.11
CA ARG A 13 13.84 -12.02 10.79
C ARG A 13 13.35 -13.35 10.22
N SER A 14 12.50 -13.34 9.22
CA SER A 14 11.93 -14.55 8.62
C SER A 14 12.56 -14.86 7.28
N ASN A 15 12.71 -16.12 6.98
CA ASN A 15 13.16 -16.58 5.68
C ASN A 15 12.09 -16.20 4.63
N ALA A 16 12.41 -15.30 3.71
CA ALA A 16 11.51 -14.85 2.66
C ALA A 16 10.91 -16.01 1.84
N ARG A 17 11.67 -17.09 1.66
CA ARG A 17 11.19 -18.31 0.98
C ARG A 17 10.06 -18.98 1.76
N ALA A 18 10.21 -19.11 3.08
CA ALA A 18 9.17 -19.72 3.91
C ALA A 18 7.84 -18.95 3.86
N ILE A 19 7.92 -17.62 3.71
CA ILE A 19 6.71 -16.79 3.54
C ILE A 19 6.08 -17.01 2.17
N VAL A 20 6.88 -17.11 1.11
CA VAL A 20 6.37 -17.46 -0.23
C VAL A 20 5.68 -18.81 -0.22
N ASP A 21 6.31 -19.83 0.39
CA ASP A 21 5.74 -21.17 0.48
C ASP A 21 4.41 -21.16 1.25
N LEU A 22 4.36 -20.47 2.39
CA LEU A 22 3.14 -20.28 3.16
C LEU A 22 2.02 -19.61 2.35
N VAL A 23 2.33 -18.55 1.63
CA VAL A 23 1.33 -17.80 0.84
C VAL A 23 0.86 -18.62 -0.36
N LYS A 24 1.72 -19.40 -1.00
CA LYS A 24 1.34 -20.32 -2.06
C LYS A 24 0.43 -21.45 -1.55
N GLU A 25 0.74 -22.00 -0.40
CA GLU A 25 -0.12 -23.00 0.25
C GLU A 25 -1.48 -22.40 0.62
N ALA A 26 -1.51 -21.19 1.21
CA ALA A 26 -2.74 -20.47 1.49
C ALA A 26 -3.59 -20.20 0.24
N GLU A 27 -2.96 -19.84 -0.88
CA GLU A 27 -3.61 -19.69 -2.17
C GLU A 27 -4.24 -20.98 -2.66
N GLN A 28 -3.53 -22.11 -2.55
CA GLN A 28 -4.04 -23.44 -2.93
C GLN A 28 -5.23 -23.87 -2.07
N LEU A 29 -5.22 -23.51 -0.78
CA LEU A 29 -6.32 -23.76 0.16
C LEU A 29 -7.52 -22.79 -0.02
N GLY A 30 -7.43 -21.84 -0.94
CA GLY A 30 -8.52 -20.90 -1.24
C GLY A 30 -8.64 -19.74 -0.25
N VAL A 31 -7.56 -19.36 0.44
CA VAL A 31 -7.50 -18.12 1.23
C VAL A 31 -7.68 -16.91 0.30
N ASP A 32 -8.59 -15.99 0.67
CA ASP A 32 -8.98 -14.86 -0.20
C ASP A 32 -7.88 -13.81 -0.33
N SER A 33 -7.15 -13.53 0.74
CA SER A 33 -6.17 -12.43 0.73
C SER A 33 -5.02 -12.62 1.72
N VAL A 34 -3.87 -12.04 1.37
CA VAL A 34 -2.71 -11.88 2.25
C VAL A 34 -2.43 -10.39 2.48
N TRP A 35 -2.12 -10.03 3.72
CA TRP A 35 -1.92 -8.65 4.15
C TRP A 35 -0.53 -8.43 4.73
N SER A 36 0.12 -7.35 4.29
CA SER A 36 1.40 -6.89 4.83
C SER A 36 1.27 -5.49 5.42
N ALA A 37 1.98 -5.21 6.51
CA ALA A 37 1.92 -3.95 7.23
C ALA A 37 3.27 -3.24 7.24
N GLU A 38 3.24 -1.93 7.44
CA GLU A 38 4.42 -1.08 7.65
C GLU A 38 4.42 -0.56 9.09
N ALA A 39 5.48 -0.85 9.83
CA ALA A 39 5.71 -0.30 11.16
C ALA A 39 7.22 -0.16 11.43
N TRP A 40 7.85 -1.14 12.08
CA TRP A 40 9.24 -1.08 12.54
C TRP A 40 10.23 -1.91 11.72
N GLY A 41 9.75 -2.71 10.79
CA GLY A 41 10.57 -3.70 10.10
C GLY A 41 10.65 -3.45 8.60
N SER A 42 10.02 -4.35 7.85
CA SER A 42 9.92 -4.25 6.41
C SER A 42 8.78 -3.32 5.98
N ASP A 43 8.90 -2.75 4.80
CA ASP A 43 7.78 -2.09 4.13
C ASP A 43 6.80 -3.12 3.56
N ALA A 44 5.56 -2.72 3.35
CA ALA A 44 4.54 -3.58 2.79
C ALA A 44 4.65 -3.73 1.27
N VAL A 45 5.13 -2.69 0.59
CA VAL A 45 5.17 -2.59 -0.87
C VAL A 45 6.11 -3.62 -1.48
N THR A 46 7.37 -3.65 -1.00
CA THR A 46 8.39 -4.55 -1.51
C THR A 46 7.99 -6.01 -1.29
N SER A 47 7.45 -6.29 -0.11
CA SER A 47 6.97 -7.63 0.24
C SER A 47 5.84 -8.10 -0.68
N LEU A 48 4.84 -7.25 -0.91
CA LEU A 48 3.69 -7.58 -1.75
C LEU A 48 4.05 -7.63 -3.23
N ALA A 49 4.97 -6.79 -3.71
CA ALA A 49 5.47 -6.85 -5.08
C ALA A 49 6.18 -8.20 -5.35
N PHE A 50 6.97 -8.67 -4.39
CA PHE A 50 7.62 -9.98 -4.49
C PHE A 50 6.59 -11.12 -4.52
N LEU A 51 5.57 -11.07 -3.66
CA LEU A 51 4.49 -12.05 -3.64
C LEU A 51 3.60 -12.01 -4.89
N ALA A 52 3.43 -10.84 -5.50
CA ALA A 52 2.66 -10.69 -6.74
C ALA A 52 3.23 -11.55 -7.88
N GLY A 53 4.57 -11.59 -7.99
CA GLY A 53 5.25 -12.45 -8.98
C GLY A 53 5.30 -13.94 -8.61
N GLN A 54 4.85 -14.32 -7.42
CA GLN A 54 4.90 -15.71 -6.92
C GLN A 54 3.52 -16.36 -6.81
N THR A 55 2.45 -15.59 -6.97
CA THR A 55 1.05 -16.00 -6.79
C THR A 55 0.19 -15.58 -7.97
N THR A 56 -0.99 -16.16 -8.13
CA THR A 56 -1.85 -15.92 -9.30
C THR A 56 -3.31 -15.61 -8.95
N LYS A 57 -3.77 -15.90 -7.74
CA LYS A 57 -5.19 -15.78 -7.35
C LYS A 57 -5.41 -15.00 -6.08
N ILE A 58 -4.56 -15.20 -5.06
CA ILE A 58 -4.70 -14.56 -3.75
C ILE A 58 -4.55 -13.04 -3.88
N LYS A 59 -5.45 -12.29 -3.23
CA LYS A 59 -5.36 -10.83 -3.20
C LYS A 59 -4.25 -10.38 -2.27
N LEU A 60 -3.64 -9.27 -2.59
CA LEU A 60 -2.47 -8.73 -1.91
C LEU A 60 -2.83 -7.37 -1.31
N GLY A 61 -2.89 -7.28 0.01
CA GLY A 61 -3.35 -6.08 0.70
C GLY A 61 -2.30 -5.44 1.59
N THR A 62 -2.31 -4.10 1.64
CA THR A 62 -1.55 -3.37 2.65
C THR A 62 -2.42 -3.14 3.89
N GLY A 63 -1.99 -3.60 5.03
CA GLY A 63 -2.71 -3.41 6.28
C GLY A 63 -1.81 -2.87 7.39
N ILE A 64 -1.38 -1.69 7.29
CA ILE A 64 -1.63 -0.55 6.38
C ILE A 64 -0.35 -0.10 5.64
N MET A 65 -0.49 0.66 4.53
CA MET A 65 0.56 1.50 3.98
C MET A 65 0.48 2.88 4.63
N GLN A 66 1.59 3.38 5.15
CA GLN A 66 1.63 4.64 5.89
C GLN A 66 1.57 5.85 4.95
N ILE A 67 0.69 6.80 5.24
CA ILE A 67 0.63 8.06 4.49
C ILE A 67 1.81 9.01 4.78
N SER A 68 2.48 8.86 5.91
CA SER A 68 3.63 9.68 6.30
C SER A 68 4.93 9.28 5.61
N ALA A 69 5.04 8.04 5.16
CA ALA A 69 6.26 7.51 4.53
C ALA A 69 6.35 7.84 3.02
N ARG A 70 5.26 8.30 2.41
CA ARG A 70 5.17 8.60 0.98
C ARG A 70 4.31 9.83 0.71
N THR A 71 4.61 10.56 -0.37
CA THR A 71 3.69 11.59 -0.85
C THR A 71 2.43 10.94 -1.45
N PRO A 72 1.27 11.63 -1.48
CA PRO A 72 0.06 11.09 -2.09
C PRO A 72 0.23 10.63 -3.55
N SER A 73 0.96 11.40 -4.35
CA SER A 73 1.25 11.03 -5.75
C SER A 73 2.11 9.76 -5.84
N MET A 74 3.13 9.62 -5.00
CA MET A 74 3.93 8.39 -4.96
C MET A 74 3.09 7.20 -4.49
N THR A 75 2.20 7.39 -3.52
CA THR A 75 1.26 6.35 -3.08
C THR A 75 0.35 5.89 -4.24
N ALA A 76 -0.14 6.85 -5.04
CA ALA A 76 -0.95 6.53 -6.23
C ALA A 76 -0.15 5.70 -7.26
N MET A 77 1.06 6.13 -7.60
CA MET A 77 1.95 5.43 -8.54
C MET A 77 2.26 4.01 -8.04
N THR A 78 2.59 3.88 -6.75
CA THR A 78 2.88 2.59 -6.12
C THR A 78 1.68 1.65 -6.18
N ALA A 79 0.48 2.16 -5.87
CA ALA A 79 -0.74 1.36 -5.92
C ALA A 79 -1.09 0.89 -7.34
N LEU A 80 -0.93 1.76 -8.33
CA LEU A 80 -1.14 1.42 -9.73
C LEU A 80 -0.13 0.36 -10.20
N SER A 81 1.15 0.51 -9.85
CA SER A 81 2.18 -0.47 -10.19
C SER A 81 1.94 -1.83 -9.55
N LEU A 82 1.56 -1.86 -8.26
CA LEU A 82 1.22 -3.11 -7.58
C LEU A 82 -0.05 -3.76 -8.16
N ASN A 83 -1.03 -2.96 -8.56
CA ASN A 83 -2.23 -3.46 -9.20
C ASN A 83 -1.92 -4.10 -10.56
N ASP A 84 -1.05 -3.47 -11.34
CA ASP A 84 -0.58 -4.01 -12.63
C ASP A 84 0.24 -5.29 -12.43
N LEU A 85 1.27 -5.26 -11.60
CA LEU A 85 2.11 -6.43 -11.28
C LEU A 85 1.33 -7.62 -10.71
N SER A 86 0.22 -7.36 -10.04
CA SER A 86 -0.64 -8.39 -9.46
C SER A 86 -1.85 -8.75 -10.34
N GLU A 87 -1.93 -8.22 -11.56
CA GLU A 87 -3.07 -8.46 -12.47
C GLU A 87 -4.43 -8.13 -11.81
N GLY A 88 -4.52 -6.97 -11.15
CA GLY A 88 -5.75 -6.48 -10.54
C GLY A 88 -6.07 -7.07 -9.15
N ARG A 89 -5.14 -7.78 -8.50
CA ARG A 89 -5.36 -8.41 -7.18
C ARG A 89 -4.96 -7.52 -6.00
N PHE A 90 -4.45 -6.31 -6.25
CA PHE A 90 -3.98 -5.44 -5.18
C PHE A 90 -5.12 -4.74 -4.43
N LEU A 91 -4.99 -4.68 -3.11
CA LEU A 91 -5.90 -3.99 -2.20
C LEU A 91 -5.12 -2.93 -1.41
N LEU A 92 -5.43 -1.66 -1.64
CA LEU A 92 -4.78 -0.56 -0.96
C LEU A 92 -5.46 -0.26 0.38
N GLY A 93 -4.81 -0.61 1.48
CA GLY A 93 -5.18 -0.17 2.82
C GLY A 93 -4.23 0.93 3.31
N LEU A 94 -4.78 2.08 3.70
CA LEU A 94 -4.03 3.25 4.16
C LEU A 94 -4.25 3.53 5.63
N GLY A 95 -3.26 4.15 6.26
CA GLY A 95 -3.38 4.60 7.63
C GLY A 95 -2.34 5.65 8.00
N ALA A 96 -2.63 6.39 9.06
CA ALA A 96 -1.75 7.43 9.57
C ALA A 96 -0.61 6.88 10.45
N SER A 97 -0.64 5.58 10.79
CA SER A 97 0.28 4.99 11.79
C SER A 97 0.13 5.65 13.18
N GLY A 98 1.18 5.65 13.99
CA GLY A 98 1.22 6.27 15.31
C GLY A 98 2.41 7.23 15.46
N PRO A 99 2.37 8.13 16.46
CA PRO A 99 3.42 9.13 16.66
C PRO A 99 4.81 8.49 16.86
N GLN A 100 4.88 7.34 17.51
CA GLN A 100 6.16 6.65 17.74
C GLN A 100 6.84 6.25 16.43
N VAL A 101 6.07 5.85 15.42
CA VAL A 101 6.59 5.47 14.10
C VAL A 101 6.81 6.73 13.26
N VAL A 102 5.82 7.61 13.20
CA VAL A 102 5.86 8.77 12.32
C VAL A 102 6.92 9.79 12.77
N GLU A 103 6.96 10.13 14.05
CA GLU A 103 7.94 11.07 14.60
C GLU A 103 9.24 10.38 14.96
N GLY A 104 9.16 9.26 15.69
CA GLY A 104 10.33 8.59 16.23
C GLY A 104 11.17 7.85 15.21
N LEU A 105 10.57 7.26 14.17
CA LEU A 105 11.31 6.51 13.14
C LEU A 105 11.49 7.34 11.85
N HIS A 106 10.44 8.01 11.39
CA HIS A 106 10.47 8.72 10.11
C HIS A 106 10.84 10.20 10.23
N GLY A 107 10.85 10.79 11.45
CA GLY A 107 11.17 12.21 11.69
C GLY A 107 10.15 13.18 11.08
N VAL A 108 8.91 12.74 10.88
CA VAL A 108 7.82 13.52 10.31
C VAL A 108 6.84 13.89 11.41
N ALA A 109 6.40 15.15 11.49
CA ALA A 109 5.45 15.60 12.50
C ALA A 109 4.10 14.84 12.39
N TYR A 110 3.64 14.29 13.51
CA TYR A 110 2.34 13.61 13.61
C TYR A 110 1.22 14.63 13.89
N ALA A 111 0.99 15.51 12.92
CA ALA A 111 0.00 16.57 13.02
C ALA A 111 -1.19 16.30 12.10
N GLU A 112 -2.40 16.45 12.67
CA GLU A 112 -3.69 16.34 11.95
C GLU A 112 -3.82 15.08 11.07
N PRO A 113 -3.57 13.88 11.62
CA PRO A 113 -3.46 12.66 10.81
C PRO A 113 -4.72 12.32 10.01
N LEU A 114 -5.91 12.59 10.55
CA LEU A 114 -7.18 12.34 9.86
C LEU A 114 -7.40 13.29 8.69
N ALA A 115 -7.04 14.58 8.84
CA ALA A 115 -7.15 15.54 7.75
C ALA A 115 -6.18 15.18 6.62
N ARG A 116 -4.93 14.84 6.95
CA ARG A 116 -3.94 14.36 5.97
C ARG A 116 -4.39 13.08 5.26
N LEU A 117 -4.96 12.12 5.99
CA LEU A 117 -5.47 10.89 5.40
C LEU A 117 -6.62 11.17 4.43
N ARG A 118 -7.55 12.08 4.79
CA ARG A 118 -8.66 12.49 3.92
C ARG A 118 -8.13 13.09 2.61
N GLU A 119 -7.25 14.07 2.68
CA GLU A 119 -6.67 14.70 1.50
C GLU A 119 -5.88 13.70 0.64
N THR A 120 -5.13 12.79 1.28
CA THR A 120 -4.45 11.69 0.56
C THR A 120 -5.45 10.85 -0.23
N VAL A 121 -6.56 10.42 0.38
CA VAL A 121 -7.59 9.61 -0.31
C VAL A 121 -8.24 10.39 -1.46
N GLU A 122 -8.49 11.68 -1.29
CA GLU A 122 -9.05 12.54 -2.35
C GLU A 122 -8.09 12.62 -3.55
N ILE A 123 -6.80 12.85 -3.31
CA ILE A 123 -5.76 12.87 -4.36
C ILE A 123 -5.66 11.52 -5.06
N LEU A 124 -5.65 10.42 -4.31
CA LEU A 124 -5.62 9.07 -4.87
C LEU A 124 -6.81 8.78 -5.77
N ARG A 125 -8.01 9.21 -5.38
CA ARG A 125 -9.22 9.05 -6.21
C ARG A 125 -9.13 9.82 -7.52
N LEU A 126 -8.53 11.01 -7.53
CA LEU A 126 -8.26 11.75 -8.77
C LEU A 126 -7.28 10.98 -9.66
N ALA A 127 -6.20 10.48 -9.09
CA ALA A 127 -5.20 9.69 -9.81
C ALA A 127 -5.79 8.43 -10.43
N PHE A 128 -6.54 7.64 -9.66
CA PHE A 128 -7.16 6.40 -10.13
C PHE A 128 -8.27 6.63 -11.17
N ALA A 129 -8.88 7.81 -11.17
CA ALA A 129 -9.81 8.21 -12.20
C ALA A 129 -9.14 8.71 -13.50
N GLY A 130 -7.81 8.67 -13.58
CA GLY A 130 -7.04 9.20 -14.73
C GLY A 130 -7.19 10.71 -14.93
N LYS A 131 -7.60 11.44 -13.91
CA LYS A 131 -7.75 12.90 -13.95
C LYS A 131 -6.40 13.58 -13.72
N LYS A 132 -6.28 14.81 -14.24
CA LYS A 132 -5.14 15.66 -13.90
C LYS A 132 -5.07 15.84 -12.38
N LEU A 133 -3.89 15.66 -11.81
CA LEU A 133 -3.68 15.92 -10.40
C LEU A 133 -3.51 17.43 -10.18
N GLU A 134 -4.63 18.10 -9.99
CA GLU A 134 -4.71 19.46 -9.50
C GLU A 134 -5.47 19.41 -8.17
N TYR A 135 -4.81 19.79 -7.09
CA TYR A 135 -5.37 19.71 -5.76
C TYR A 135 -4.89 20.88 -4.91
N ALA A 136 -5.79 21.53 -4.21
CA ALA A 136 -5.51 22.64 -3.30
C ALA A 136 -6.15 22.33 -1.95
N GLY A 137 -5.45 21.57 -1.13
CA GLY A 137 -5.83 21.25 0.24
C GLY A 137 -5.06 22.09 1.26
N ARG A 138 -5.31 21.80 2.52
CA ARG A 138 -4.59 22.43 3.65
C ARG A 138 -3.20 21.84 3.84
N HIS A 139 -3.04 20.55 3.59
CA HIS A 139 -1.81 19.79 3.81
C HIS A 139 -1.07 19.48 2.52
N TYR A 140 -1.79 19.38 1.41
CA TYR A 140 -1.20 19.08 0.11
C TYR A 140 -1.68 20.10 -0.93
N VAL A 141 -0.72 20.65 -1.68
CA VAL A 141 -0.98 21.51 -2.82
C VAL A 141 -0.25 20.90 -4.02
N LEU A 142 -1.02 20.49 -5.02
CA LEU A 142 -0.51 19.94 -6.28
C LEU A 142 -0.89 20.90 -7.40
N PRO A 143 0.04 21.74 -7.87
CA PRO A 143 -0.31 22.88 -8.72
C PRO A 143 -0.66 22.51 -10.15
N ARG A 144 -0.26 21.37 -10.65
CA ARG A 144 -0.62 20.80 -11.96
C ARG A 144 0.42 19.76 -12.38
N LEU A 145 0.10 18.49 -12.30
CA LEU A 145 0.93 17.47 -12.93
C LEU A 145 0.02 16.48 -13.64
N GLU A 146 0.31 16.23 -14.91
CA GLU A 146 -0.14 15.00 -15.55
C GLU A 146 0.74 13.88 -14.97
N ILE A 147 0.16 12.97 -14.21
CA ILE A 147 0.81 11.66 -14.04
C ILE A 147 0.84 11.11 -15.46
N GLY A 148 2.05 10.89 -15.97
CA GLY A 148 2.23 10.24 -17.25
C GLY A 148 1.32 9.02 -17.25
N ARG A 149 0.50 8.88 -18.28
CA ARG A 149 -0.30 7.68 -18.47
C ARG A 149 0.70 6.55 -18.49
N ALA A 150 0.75 5.75 -17.42
CA ALA A 150 1.20 4.38 -17.56
C ALA A 150 0.31 3.84 -18.68
N HIS A 151 0.90 3.53 -19.80
CA HIS A 151 0.15 3.00 -20.93
C HIS A 151 -0.52 1.72 -20.44
N VAL A 152 -1.82 1.82 -20.22
CA VAL A 152 -2.71 0.67 -20.08
C VAL A 152 -3.04 0.21 -21.47
#